data_ed982365245d1305cc85a3517ad8a793
#
_entry.id   ed982365245d1305cc85a3517ad8a793
#
_cell.length_a   1.000
_cell.length_b   1.000
_cell.length_c   1.000
_cell.angle_alpha   90.00
_cell.angle_beta   90.00
_cell.angle_gamma   90.00
#
_symmetry.space_group_name_H-M   'P 1'
#
loop_
_entity.id
_entity.type
_entity.pdbx_description
1 polymer ?
#
loop_
_entity_poly.entity_id
_entity_poly.type
_entity_poly.pdbx_seq_one_letter_code
_entity_poly.pdbx_strand_id
1 'polypeptide(L)'
;MPSSIDTIFITHDHKDHISALNVFLKKYNPKVYMTSKLKRALDNKINIKNFVPLESDFTLEDLKVNVIKTSHDASDSVGFVFESGKSSLVYITDTGYINVKYFELLKNRSIYIFESNHDVEMLMNGKYRYDLKVRILSDRGHLSNDMSSDYLVSLIGKNTKYVVLAHLSEENNTVEKAYQTLVNKLEINHIEDKKILVASQSEVMNMIEI
;
A
#
# COMPACT_ATOMS: atom_id res chain seq x y z
N MET A 1 -20.23 8.60 -6.58
CA MET A 1 -19.13 9.31 -5.90
C MET A 1 -19.60 9.70 -4.51
N PRO A 2 -18.78 9.66 -3.46
CA PRO A 2 -19.21 10.12 -2.14
C PRO A 2 -19.60 11.60 -2.20
N SER A 3 -20.63 11.95 -1.44
CA SER A 3 -21.14 13.32 -1.35
C SER A 3 -20.16 14.27 -0.66
N SER A 4 -19.33 13.74 0.24
CA SER A 4 -18.25 14.45 0.93
C SER A 4 -17.04 13.55 1.09
N ILE A 5 -15.85 14.14 1.15
CA ILE A 5 -14.61 13.51 1.60
C ILE A 5 -13.97 14.48 2.56
N ASP A 6 -13.86 14.05 3.80
CA ASP A 6 -13.42 14.89 4.91
C ASP A 6 -11.93 14.70 5.22
N THR A 7 -11.37 13.54 4.82
CA THR A 7 -9.99 13.17 5.15
C THR A 7 -9.31 12.43 4.00
N ILE A 8 -8.05 12.77 3.73
CA ILE A 8 -7.16 12.10 2.79
C ILE A 8 -5.85 11.78 3.50
N PHE A 9 -5.35 10.56 3.32
CA PHE A 9 -4.01 10.14 3.74
C PHE A 9 -3.12 10.04 2.50
N ILE A 10 -1.96 10.70 2.51
CA ILE A 10 -0.99 10.64 1.42
C ILE A 10 0.21 9.82 1.89
N THR A 11 0.52 8.77 1.15
CA THR A 11 1.66 7.88 1.42
C THR A 11 2.98 8.52 1.00
N HIS A 12 3.07 9.05 -0.23
CA HIS A 12 4.29 9.66 -0.80
C HIS A 12 3.97 10.54 -2.03
N ASP A 13 5.00 11.14 -2.66
CA ASP A 13 4.89 12.20 -3.69
C ASP A 13 5.06 11.73 -5.15
N HIS A 14 5.00 10.44 -5.45
CA HIS A 14 5.00 9.98 -6.82
C HIS A 14 3.68 10.34 -7.54
N LYS A 15 3.76 10.55 -8.85
CA LYS A 15 2.66 11.11 -9.65
C LYS A 15 1.38 10.27 -9.60
N ASP A 16 1.49 8.97 -9.64
CA ASP A 16 0.38 8.02 -9.58
C ASP A 16 -0.41 8.11 -8.27
N HIS A 17 0.20 8.61 -7.19
CA HIS A 17 -0.45 8.82 -5.89
C HIS A 17 -1.02 10.22 -5.70
N ILE A 18 -0.50 11.25 -6.38
CA ILE A 18 -0.88 12.66 -6.14
C ILE A 18 -1.38 13.41 -7.37
N SER A 19 -1.42 12.82 -8.57
CA SER A 19 -1.77 13.53 -9.81
C SER A 19 -3.15 14.21 -9.76
N ALA A 20 -4.13 13.58 -9.13
CA ALA A 20 -5.48 14.12 -8.98
C ALA A 20 -5.65 15.06 -7.77
N LEU A 21 -4.66 15.14 -6.87
CA LEU A 21 -4.81 15.82 -5.57
C LEU A 21 -5.21 17.27 -5.71
N ASN A 22 -4.60 18.04 -6.63
CA ASN A 22 -4.95 19.44 -6.86
C ASN A 22 -6.42 19.65 -7.27
N VAL A 23 -6.95 18.77 -8.12
CA VAL A 23 -8.35 18.82 -8.57
C VAL A 23 -9.27 18.48 -7.40
N PHE A 24 -8.88 17.47 -6.63
CA PHE A 24 -9.65 16.97 -5.51
C PHE A 24 -9.75 18.01 -4.39
N LEU A 25 -8.64 18.66 -4.02
CA LEU A 25 -8.60 19.72 -3.00
C LEU A 25 -9.44 20.94 -3.36
N LYS A 26 -9.56 21.28 -4.64
CA LYS A 26 -10.45 22.36 -5.09
C LYS A 26 -11.93 22.02 -4.90
N LYS A 27 -12.29 20.74 -4.97
CA LYS A 27 -13.68 20.29 -4.92
C LYS A 27 -14.17 20.01 -3.49
N TYR A 28 -13.34 19.40 -2.64
CA TYR A 28 -13.78 18.81 -1.36
C TYR A 28 -13.19 19.47 -0.11
N ASN A 29 -12.08 20.19 -0.21
CA ASN A 29 -11.38 20.83 0.91
C ASN A 29 -11.15 19.93 2.16
N PRO A 30 -10.71 18.68 2.02
CA PRO A 30 -10.54 17.73 3.11
C PRO A 30 -9.34 18.10 4.01
N LYS A 31 -9.27 17.49 5.20
CA LYS A 31 -8.02 17.40 5.96
C LYS A 31 -7.06 16.45 5.22
N VAL A 32 -5.82 16.88 5.01
CA VAL A 32 -4.80 16.10 4.30
C VAL A 32 -3.71 15.69 5.27
N TYR A 33 -3.69 14.42 5.60
CA TYR A 33 -2.71 13.80 6.48
C TYR A 33 -1.50 13.34 5.66
N MET A 34 -0.33 13.86 5.98
CA MET A 34 0.95 13.46 5.39
C MET A 34 2.11 13.85 6.30
N THR A 35 3.29 13.28 6.09
CA THR A 35 4.45 13.68 6.88
C THR A 35 4.88 15.11 6.59
N SER A 36 5.46 15.80 7.57
CA SER A 36 5.97 17.18 7.38
C SER A 36 7.08 17.24 6.32
N LYS A 37 7.83 16.17 6.15
CA LYS A 37 8.86 16.09 5.10
C LYS A 37 8.22 16.04 3.72
N LEU A 38 7.18 15.23 3.53
CA LEU A 38 6.41 15.17 2.30
C LEU A 38 5.72 16.49 2.00
N LYS A 39 5.11 17.14 3.01
CA LYS A 39 4.48 18.47 2.85
C LYS A 39 5.46 19.49 2.28
N ARG A 40 6.67 19.58 2.86
CA ARG A 40 7.72 20.50 2.33
C ARG A 40 8.11 20.21 0.90
N ALA A 41 8.18 18.94 0.48
CA ALA A 41 8.47 18.56 -0.91
C ALA A 41 7.37 18.95 -1.90
N LEU A 42 6.13 19.13 -1.41
CA LEU A 42 4.96 19.50 -2.21
C LEU A 42 4.59 20.99 -2.15
N ASP A 43 5.16 21.78 -1.25
CA ASP A 43 4.75 23.18 -1.00
C ASP A 43 4.71 24.07 -2.26
N ASN A 44 5.65 23.89 -3.17
CA ASN A 44 5.70 24.64 -4.42
C ASN A 44 4.88 24.01 -5.57
N LYS A 45 4.28 22.84 -5.34
CA LYS A 45 3.57 22.07 -6.37
C LYS A 45 2.06 22.04 -6.15
N ILE A 46 1.65 21.90 -4.89
CA ILE A 46 0.25 21.66 -4.50
C ILE A 46 -0.11 22.56 -3.31
N ASN A 47 -1.14 23.37 -3.47
CA ASN A 47 -1.65 24.22 -2.39
C ASN A 47 -2.55 23.40 -1.43
N ILE A 48 -1.98 22.91 -0.35
CA ILE A 48 -2.68 22.13 0.68
C ILE A 48 -2.98 23.03 1.88
N LYS A 49 -4.23 23.45 1.99
CA LYS A 49 -4.68 24.39 3.05
C LYS A 49 -4.89 23.71 4.40
N ASN A 50 -5.49 22.53 4.39
CA ASN A 50 -5.87 21.79 5.60
C ASN A 50 -4.88 20.64 5.85
N PHE A 51 -3.60 20.97 5.95
CA PHE A 51 -2.54 20.02 6.25
C PHE A 51 -2.59 19.58 7.73
N VAL A 52 -2.46 18.27 7.97
CA VAL A 52 -2.30 17.67 9.30
C VAL A 52 -1.03 16.80 9.29
N PRO A 53 -0.05 17.08 10.18
CA PRO A 53 1.21 16.34 10.18
C PRO A 53 1.04 14.90 10.69
N LEU A 54 1.66 13.96 9.99
CA LEU A 54 1.82 12.55 10.39
C LEU A 54 3.23 12.34 10.97
N GLU A 55 3.42 12.62 12.24
CA GLU A 55 4.72 12.44 12.90
C GLU A 55 4.76 11.19 13.79
N SER A 56 3.61 10.70 14.20
CA SER A 56 3.44 9.53 15.07
C SER A 56 2.07 8.91 14.87
N ASP A 57 1.84 7.79 15.54
CA ASP A 57 0.52 7.17 15.65
C ASP A 57 -0.46 8.12 16.35
N PHE A 58 -1.72 8.07 15.95
CA PHE A 58 -2.77 8.94 16.51
C PHE A 58 -4.15 8.26 16.39
N THR A 59 -5.17 8.91 17.00
CA THR A 59 -6.56 8.47 16.89
C THR A 59 -7.39 9.59 16.26
N LEU A 60 -8.19 9.22 15.26
CA LEU A 60 -9.15 10.08 14.59
C LEU A 60 -10.55 9.53 14.91
N GLU A 61 -11.29 10.17 15.83
CA GLU A 61 -12.54 9.64 16.38
C GLU A 61 -12.33 8.24 16.99
N ASP A 62 -12.92 7.19 16.42
CA ASP A 62 -12.76 5.79 16.83
C ASP A 62 -11.73 5.01 15.98
N LEU A 63 -11.09 5.69 15.03
CA LEU A 63 -10.10 5.10 14.13
C LEU A 63 -8.69 5.37 14.66
N LYS A 64 -8.04 4.34 15.19
CA LYS A 64 -6.60 4.38 15.51
C LYS A 64 -5.79 4.20 14.23
N VAL A 65 -4.84 5.10 14.01
CA VAL A 65 -3.96 5.12 12.84
C VAL A 65 -2.52 4.96 13.29
N ASN A 66 -1.89 3.85 12.90
CA ASN A 66 -0.47 3.64 13.13
C ASN A 66 0.27 3.91 11.82
N VAL A 67 1.36 4.68 11.90
CA VAL A 67 2.15 5.12 10.75
C VAL A 67 3.40 4.26 10.62
N ILE A 68 3.57 3.64 9.45
CA ILE A 68 4.69 2.77 9.14
C ILE A 68 5.59 3.46 8.12
N LYS A 69 6.88 3.57 8.38
CA LYS A 69 7.85 4.01 7.37
C LYS A 69 8.09 2.89 6.37
N THR A 70 7.84 3.16 5.10
CA THR A 70 8.18 2.29 3.98
C THR A 70 9.54 2.65 3.41
N SER A 71 10.19 1.69 2.75
CA SER A 71 11.48 1.89 2.10
C SER A 71 11.25 2.13 0.61
N HIS A 72 11.19 3.38 0.22
CA HIS A 72 10.92 3.77 -1.16
C HIS A 72 11.71 5.00 -1.58
N ASP A 73 11.93 5.20 -2.88
CA ASP A 73 12.73 6.28 -3.45
C ASP A 73 11.93 7.59 -3.67
N ALA A 74 11.07 7.91 -2.72
CA ALA A 74 10.31 9.15 -2.65
C ALA A 74 10.93 10.18 -1.68
N SER A 75 10.38 11.38 -1.65
CA SER A 75 10.79 12.42 -0.68
C SER A 75 10.62 11.96 0.76
N ASP A 76 9.52 11.31 1.05
CA ASP A 76 9.23 10.52 2.25
C ASP A 76 8.13 9.52 1.90
N SER A 77 8.11 8.35 2.56
CA SER A 77 7.11 7.32 2.26
C SER A 77 6.62 6.62 3.52
N VAL A 78 5.29 6.40 3.58
CA VAL A 78 4.62 5.75 4.70
C VAL A 78 3.53 4.80 4.23
N GLY A 79 3.28 3.77 5.00
CA GLY A 79 2.08 2.95 4.99
C GLY A 79 1.30 3.12 6.28
N PHE A 80 0.19 2.41 6.42
CA PHE A 80 -0.73 2.59 7.53
C PHE A 80 -1.26 1.26 8.07
N VAL A 81 -1.52 1.23 9.39
CA VAL A 81 -2.46 0.28 9.98
C VAL A 81 -3.61 1.06 10.59
N PHE A 82 -4.81 0.82 10.10
CA PHE A 82 -6.05 1.39 10.63
C PHE A 82 -6.73 0.35 11.51
N GLU A 83 -7.18 0.77 12.71
CA GLU A 83 -7.88 -0.08 13.66
C GLU A 83 -9.15 0.62 14.15
N SER A 84 -10.31 -0.05 14.05
CA SER A 84 -11.58 0.42 14.62
C SER A 84 -12.35 -0.78 15.19
N GLY A 85 -12.66 -0.73 16.48
CA GLY A 85 -13.28 -1.84 17.18
C GLY A 85 -12.47 -3.14 17.09
N LYS A 86 -13.04 -4.17 16.44
CA LYS A 86 -12.35 -5.47 16.20
C LYS A 86 -11.76 -5.59 14.80
N SER A 87 -11.99 -4.60 13.96
CA SER A 87 -11.57 -4.60 12.56
C SER A 87 -10.25 -3.86 12.39
N SER A 88 -9.42 -4.32 11.46
CA SER A 88 -8.13 -3.70 11.16
C SER A 88 -7.75 -3.85 9.70
N LEU A 89 -7.10 -2.82 9.16
CA LEU A 89 -6.64 -2.75 7.78
C LEU A 89 -5.16 -2.38 7.75
N VAL A 90 -4.35 -3.16 7.07
CA VAL A 90 -2.99 -2.81 6.66
C VAL A 90 -3.03 -2.24 5.24
N TYR A 91 -2.43 -1.08 5.03
CA TYR A 91 -2.23 -0.47 3.72
C TYR A 91 -0.73 -0.22 3.51
N ILE A 92 -0.10 -1.04 2.69
CA ILE A 92 1.33 -0.93 2.35
C ILE A 92 1.49 -1.14 0.85
N THR A 93 1.87 -0.09 0.16
CA THR A 93 2.36 -0.09 -1.22
C THR A 93 3.70 0.62 -1.27
N ASP A 94 4.41 0.49 -2.36
CA ASP A 94 5.64 1.25 -2.61
C ASP A 94 6.71 1.06 -1.54
N THR A 95 7.21 -0.16 -1.48
CA THR A 95 8.30 -0.51 -0.56
C THR A 95 9.17 -1.63 -1.12
N GLY A 96 10.48 -1.51 -1.01
CA GLY A 96 11.40 -2.57 -1.39
C GLY A 96 11.53 -3.67 -0.32
N TYR A 97 11.19 -3.38 0.93
CA TYR A 97 11.15 -4.36 2.03
C TYR A 97 10.29 -3.87 3.20
N ILE A 98 9.89 -4.81 4.05
CA ILE A 98 9.20 -4.53 5.33
C ILE A 98 10.20 -4.64 6.48
N ASN A 99 10.39 -3.56 7.23
CA ASN A 99 11.26 -3.59 8.40
C ASN A 99 10.66 -4.49 9.50
N VAL A 100 11.47 -5.41 10.01
CA VAL A 100 11.07 -6.41 11.01
C VAL A 100 10.46 -5.81 12.28
N LYS A 101 10.84 -4.59 12.65
CA LYS A 101 10.27 -3.88 13.82
C LYS A 101 8.76 -3.68 13.74
N TYR A 102 8.17 -3.72 12.54
CA TYR A 102 6.73 -3.57 12.33
C TYR A 102 5.97 -4.89 12.32
N PHE A 103 6.63 -6.04 12.34
CA PHE A 103 5.97 -7.33 12.17
C PHE A 103 4.89 -7.56 13.23
N GLU A 104 5.15 -7.27 14.50
CA GLU A 104 4.15 -7.45 15.56
C GLU A 104 2.92 -6.52 15.35
N LEU A 105 3.14 -5.30 14.86
CA LEU A 105 2.07 -4.38 14.51
C LEU A 105 1.27 -4.87 13.30
N LEU A 106 1.92 -5.51 12.33
CA LEU A 106 1.30 -5.96 11.09
C LEU A 106 0.60 -7.30 11.19
N LYS A 107 0.97 -8.16 12.14
CA LYS A 107 0.44 -9.52 12.26
C LYS A 107 -1.06 -9.58 12.52
N ASN A 108 -1.70 -10.59 11.93
CA ASN A 108 -3.06 -11.05 12.23
C ASN A 108 -4.13 -9.94 12.09
N ARG A 109 -3.98 -9.07 11.09
CA ARG A 109 -4.95 -8.00 10.78
C ARG A 109 -6.10 -8.54 9.93
N SER A 110 -7.24 -7.85 9.95
CA SER A 110 -8.47 -8.32 9.28
C SER A 110 -8.36 -8.25 7.76
N ILE A 111 -7.74 -7.16 7.24
CA ILE A 111 -7.52 -6.93 5.81
C ILE A 111 -6.08 -6.48 5.58
N TYR A 112 -5.49 -6.98 4.49
CA TYR A 112 -4.24 -6.46 3.93
C TYR A 112 -4.50 -5.91 2.54
N ILE A 113 -4.19 -4.63 2.30
CA ILE A 113 -3.96 -4.06 0.98
C ILE A 113 -2.44 -3.95 0.86
N PHE A 114 -1.86 -4.83 0.05
CA PHE A 114 -0.43 -5.08 0.11
C PHE A 114 0.18 -5.11 -1.28
N GLU A 115 1.36 -4.51 -1.43
CA GLU A 115 2.04 -4.48 -2.70
C GLU A 115 2.38 -5.87 -3.22
N SER A 116 2.15 -6.08 -4.53
CA SER A 116 2.61 -7.22 -5.31
C SER A 116 2.97 -6.70 -6.71
N ASN A 117 4.11 -6.00 -6.79
CA ASN A 117 4.37 -5.13 -7.92
C ASN A 117 4.75 -5.92 -9.18
N HIS A 118 5.68 -6.84 -9.12
CA HIS A 118 6.23 -7.48 -10.31
C HIS A 118 6.53 -8.97 -10.12
N ASP A 119 6.42 -9.71 -11.22
CA ASP A 119 7.03 -11.01 -11.38
C ASP A 119 8.50 -10.81 -11.77
N VAL A 120 9.43 -11.46 -11.06
CA VAL A 120 10.87 -11.25 -11.26
C VAL A 120 11.32 -11.68 -12.65
N GLU A 121 10.79 -12.78 -13.19
CA GLU A 121 11.14 -13.27 -14.52
C GLU A 121 10.63 -12.32 -15.62
N MET A 122 9.37 -11.86 -15.51
CA MET A 122 8.84 -10.86 -16.42
C MET A 122 9.66 -9.57 -16.40
N LEU A 123 10.03 -9.09 -15.21
CA LEU A 123 10.85 -7.89 -15.08
C LEU A 123 12.21 -8.07 -15.74
N MET A 124 12.91 -9.18 -15.46
CA MET A 124 14.25 -9.43 -16.01
C MET A 124 14.25 -9.61 -17.54
N ASN A 125 13.24 -10.24 -18.10
CA ASN A 125 13.07 -10.45 -19.54
C ASN A 125 12.30 -9.30 -20.23
N GLY A 126 11.71 -8.38 -19.48
CA GLY A 126 10.88 -7.28 -19.97
C GLY A 126 11.69 -6.16 -20.65
N LYS A 127 10.97 -5.19 -21.21
CA LYS A 127 11.51 -4.09 -22.05
C LYS A 127 12.24 -3.00 -21.26
N TYR A 128 12.14 -2.97 -19.94
CA TYR A 128 12.74 -1.93 -19.13
C TYR A 128 14.26 -1.94 -19.24
N ARG A 129 14.87 -0.76 -19.22
CA ARG A 129 16.33 -0.61 -19.17
C ARG A 129 16.88 -1.23 -17.89
N TYR A 130 18.11 -1.70 -17.96
CA TYR A 130 18.76 -2.40 -16.85
C TYR A 130 18.81 -1.57 -15.56
N ASP A 131 19.11 -0.27 -15.66
CA ASP A 131 19.12 0.65 -14.52
C ASP A 131 17.77 0.74 -13.81
N LEU A 132 16.65 0.75 -14.56
CA LEU A 132 15.30 0.72 -14.00
C LEU A 132 14.98 -0.62 -13.33
N LYS A 133 15.39 -1.74 -13.93
CA LYS A 133 15.22 -3.07 -13.32
C LYS A 133 15.96 -3.17 -11.98
N VAL A 134 17.20 -2.70 -11.92
CA VAL A 134 17.98 -2.65 -10.67
C VAL A 134 17.32 -1.76 -9.62
N ARG A 135 16.78 -0.62 -10.01
CA ARG A 135 16.03 0.28 -9.12
C ARG A 135 14.79 -0.41 -8.55
N ILE A 136 13.99 -1.08 -9.39
CA ILE A 136 12.77 -1.79 -8.97
C ILE A 136 13.10 -2.91 -7.98
N LEU A 137 14.18 -3.66 -8.21
CA LEU A 137 14.63 -4.78 -7.37
C LEU A 137 15.37 -4.34 -6.10
N SER A 138 15.66 -3.05 -5.94
CA SER A 138 16.41 -2.56 -4.78
C SER A 138 15.56 -2.49 -3.50
N ASP A 139 16.21 -2.37 -2.35
CA ASP A 139 15.56 -2.13 -1.05
C ASP A 139 14.69 -0.87 -1.01
N ARG A 140 14.82 0.01 -1.99
CA ARG A 140 14.01 1.22 -2.14
C ARG A 140 13.08 1.17 -3.37
N GLY A 141 12.97 0.02 -3.99
CA GLY A 141 12.09 -0.25 -5.12
C GLY A 141 10.72 -0.74 -4.67
N HIS A 142 10.38 -1.96 -5.15
CA HIS A 142 9.06 -2.55 -4.95
C HIS A 142 9.14 -4.02 -4.58
N LEU A 143 8.14 -4.53 -3.86
CA LEU A 143 8.02 -5.97 -3.57
C LEU A 143 7.67 -6.75 -4.85
N SER A 144 8.42 -7.80 -5.13
CA SER A 144 8.01 -8.81 -6.10
C SER A 144 6.82 -9.63 -5.57
N ASN A 145 6.16 -10.39 -6.46
CA ASN A 145 5.10 -11.32 -6.05
C ASN A 145 5.59 -12.32 -4.99
N ASP A 146 6.81 -12.84 -5.14
CA ASP A 146 7.40 -13.77 -4.18
C ASP A 146 7.66 -13.14 -2.83
N MET A 147 8.32 -11.97 -2.79
CA MET A 147 8.61 -11.26 -1.53
C MET A 147 7.32 -10.85 -0.81
N SER A 148 6.35 -10.33 -1.56
CA SER A 148 5.02 -9.99 -1.05
C SER A 148 4.36 -11.19 -0.39
N SER A 149 4.35 -12.33 -1.08
CA SER A 149 3.74 -13.56 -0.60
C SER A 149 4.46 -14.11 0.64
N ASP A 150 5.79 -14.05 0.71
CA ASP A 150 6.57 -14.47 1.87
C ASP A 150 6.27 -13.62 3.12
N TYR A 151 6.14 -12.29 2.95
CA TYR A 151 5.69 -11.42 4.02
C TYR A 151 4.26 -11.76 4.45
N LEU A 152 3.33 -11.90 3.51
CA LEU A 152 1.92 -12.20 3.81
C LEU A 152 1.76 -13.52 4.56
N VAL A 153 2.46 -14.58 4.17
CA VAL A 153 2.48 -15.86 4.90
C VAL A 153 2.91 -15.66 6.37
N SER A 154 3.88 -14.79 6.61
CA SER A 154 4.40 -14.50 7.96
C SER A 154 3.46 -13.61 8.79
N LEU A 155 2.58 -12.84 8.15
CA LEU A 155 1.73 -11.82 8.79
C LEU A 155 0.28 -12.28 8.96
N ILE A 156 -0.24 -13.08 8.04
CA ILE A 156 -1.61 -13.58 8.04
C ILE A 156 -1.86 -14.46 9.28
N GLY A 157 -3.02 -14.28 9.89
CA GLY A 157 -3.44 -15.06 11.04
C GLY A 157 -4.93 -15.40 11.00
N LYS A 158 -5.45 -15.93 12.10
CA LYS A 158 -6.85 -16.37 12.21
C LYS A 158 -7.87 -15.23 12.04
N ASN A 159 -7.51 -13.99 12.35
CA ASN A 159 -8.40 -12.83 12.19
C ASN A 159 -8.42 -12.30 10.76
N THR A 160 -7.47 -12.72 9.92
CA THR A 160 -7.38 -12.25 8.53
C THR A 160 -8.50 -12.85 7.70
N LYS A 161 -9.26 -11.99 7.05
CA LYS A 161 -10.38 -12.35 6.17
C LYS A 161 -10.04 -12.11 4.71
N TYR A 162 -9.38 -10.97 4.41
CA TYR A 162 -9.09 -10.54 3.05
C TYR A 162 -7.62 -10.18 2.87
N VAL A 163 -7.08 -10.55 1.72
CA VAL A 163 -5.82 -10.03 1.19
C VAL A 163 -6.10 -9.46 -0.18
N VAL A 164 -5.78 -8.19 -0.37
CA VAL A 164 -5.89 -7.47 -1.64
C VAL A 164 -4.47 -7.20 -2.13
N LEU A 165 -4.05 -7.91 -3.16
CA LEU A 165 -2.80 -7.62 -3.86
C LEU A 165 -3.00 -6.35 -4.68
N ALA A 166 -2.13 -5.37 -4.50
CA ALA A 166 -2.25 -4.04 -5.09
C ALA A 166 -0.94 -3.57 -5.70
N HIS A 167 -0.99 -2.46 -6.43
CA HIS A 167 0.17 -1.81 -7.04
C HIS A 167 0.93 -2.70 -8.04
N LEU A 168 0.19 -3.46 -8.86
CA LEU A 168 0.78 -4.34 -9.88
C LEU A 168 1.36 -3.51 -11.04
N SER A 169 2.53 -3.89 -11.52
CA SER A 169 3.11 -3.33 -12.74
C SER A 169 2.34 -3.78 -13.97
N GLU A 170 1.92 -2.85 -14.84
CA GLU A 170 1.25 -3.18 -16.10
C GLU A 170 2.16 -3.94 -17.08
N GLU A 171 3.48 -3.70 -17.05
CA GLU A 171 4.44 -4.29 -17.98
C GLU A 171 5.09 -5.58 -17.46
N ASN A 172 5.24 -5.71 -16.13
CA ASN A 172 6.05 -6.78 -15.54
C ASN A 172 5.28 -7.62 -14.52
N ASN A 173 3.94 -7.63 -14.62
CA ASN A 173 3.08 -8.50 -13.83
C ASN A 173 1.80 -8.86 -14.58
N THR A 174 1.07 -9.82 -14.04
CA THR A 174 -0.32 -10.10 -14.40
C THR A 174 -1.12 -10.40 -13.14
N VAL A 175 -2.43 -10.17 -13.21
CA VAL A 175 -3.36 -10.53 -12.13
C VAL A 175 -3.22 -11.99 -11.74
N GLU A 176 -3.11 -12.89 -12.75
CA GLU A 176 -3.00 -14.32 -12.55
C GLU A 176 -1.68 -14.71 -11.86
N LYS A 177 -0.53 -14.14 -12.29
CA LYS A 177 0.77 -14.43 -11.66
C LYS A 177 0.81 -13.97 -10.21
N ALA A 178 0.37 -12.75 -9.91
CA ALA A 178 0.33 -12.23 -8.56
C ALA A 178 -0.58 -13.10 -7.66
N TYR A 179 -1.78 -13.44 -8.14
CA TYR A 179 -2.73 -14.29 -7.43
C TYR A 179 -2.17 -15.70 -7.17
N GLN A 180 -1.67 -16.37 -8.22
CA GLN A 180 -1.21 -17.76 -8.12
C GLN A 180 0.04 -17.88 -7.24
N THR A 181 0.95 -16.90 -7.29
CA THR A 181 2.14 -16.88 -6.41
C THR A 181 1.73 -16.88 -4.94
N LEU A 182 0.77 -16.02 -4.56
CA LEU A 182 0.30 -15.99 -3.17
C LEU A 182 -0.45 -17.27 -2.80
N VAL A 183 -1.38 -17.75 -3.64
CA VAL A 183 -2.16 -18.96 -3.36
C VAL A 183 -1.25 -20.17 -3.14
N ASN A 184 -0.27 -20.39 -4.02
CA ASN A 184 0.69 -21.48 -3.86
C ASN A 184 1.48 -21.40 -2.54
N LYS A 185 1.90 -20.18 -2.15
CA LYS A 185 2.61 -19.97 -0.86
C LYS A 185 1.71 -20.24 0.33
N LEU A 186 0.44 -19.85 0.27
CA LEU A 186 -0.54 -20.11 1.34
C LEU A 186 -0.81 -21.62 1.47
N GLU A 187 -0.99 -22.33 0.36
CA GLU A 187 -1.19 -23.79 0.34
C GLU A 187 0.00 -24.54 0.96
N ILE A 188 1.23 -24.20 0.55
CA ILE A 188 2.46 -24.80 1.09
C ILE A 188 2.57 -24.59 2.61
N ASN A 189 2.08 -23.45 3.11
CA ASN A 189 2.12 -23.11 4.53
C ASN A 189 0.84 -23.49 5.30
N HIS A 190 -0.08 -24.24 4.68
CA HIS A 190 -1.35 -24.70 5.28
C HIS A 190 -2.21 -23.54 5.83
N ILE A 191 -2.22 -22.40 5.13
CA ILE A 191 -3.05 -21.25 5.44
C ILE A 191 -4.28 -21.29 4.55
N GLU A 192 -5.43 -21.54 5.15
CA GLU A 192 -6.72 -21.71 4.45
C GLU A 192 -7.69 -20.57 4.77
N ASP A 193 -8.86 -20.59 4.12
CA ASP A 193 -10.02 -19.71 4.39
C ASP A 193 -9.75 -18.21 4.26
N LYS A 194 -8.82 -17.82 3.38
CA LYS A 194 -8.55 -16.40 3.07
C LYS A 194 -9.12 -16.01 1.71
N LYS A 195 -9.83 -14.88 1.67
CA LYS A 195 -10.29 -14.31 0.40
C LYS A 195 -9.18 -13.47 -0.22
N ILE A 196 -8.63 -13.96 -1.33
CA ILE A 196 -7.58 -13.27 -2.08
C ILE A 196 -8.22 -12.50 -3.22
N LEU A 197 -7.91 -11.23 -3.32
CA LEU A 197 -8.35 -10.32 -4.37
C LEU A 197 -7.12 -9.65 -4.99
N VAL A 198 -7.25 -9.21 -6.23
CA VAL A 198 -6.23 -8.41 -6.92
C VAL A 198 -6.87 -7.09 -7.35
N ALA A 199 -6.29 -5.97 -6.93
CA ALA A 199 -6.80 -4.66 -7.30
C ALA A 199 -6.46 -4.33 -8.76
N SER A 200 -7.47 -3.85 -9.50
CA SER A 200 -7.27 -3.29 -10.83
C SER A 200 -6.80 -1.83 -10.76
N GLN A 201 -5.99 -1.40 -11.72
CA GLN A 201 -5.62 0.02 -11.86
C GLN A 201 -6.75 0.87 -12.46
N SER A 202 -7.61 0.28 -13.27
CA SER A 202 -8.63 0.97 -14.06
C SER A 202 -10.06 0.78 -13.56
N GLU A 203 -10.32 -0.24 -12.74
CA GLU A 203 -11.66 -0.60 -12.29
C GLU A 203 -11.80 -0.49 -10.77
N VAL A 204 -12.95 0.02 -10.34
CA VAL A 204 -13.27 0.07 -8.91
C VAL A 204 -13.67 -1.33 -8.42
N MET A 205 -13.02 -1.80 -7.39
CA MET A 205 -13.37 -3.05 -6.73
C MET A 205 -14.73 -2.96 -6.01
N ASN A 206 -15.37 -4.10 -5.82
CA ASN A 206 -16.54 -4.18 -4.95
C ASN A 206 -16.18 -3.82 -3.51
N MET A 207 -17.14 -3.25 -2.78
CA MET A 207 -17.00 -2.93 -1.37
C MET A 207 -16.68 -4.20 -0.56
N ILE A 208 -15.72 -4.09 0.35
CA ILE A 208 -15.38 -5.13 1.32
C ILE A 208 -15.92 -4.70 2.67
N GLU A 209 -16.81 -5.51 3.23
CA GLU A 209 -17.36 -5.32 4.57
C GLU A 209 -16.77 -6.37 5.54
N ILE A 210 -16.42 -5.95 6.79
CA ILE A 210 -15.80 -6.80 7.82
C ILE A 210 -16.42 -6.62 9.20
#